data_b744f2f55b3ec99c8b7fe0b48e92c589
#
_entry.id   b744f2f55b3ec99c8b7fe0b48e92c589
#
_cell.length_a   1.000
_cell.length_b   1.000
_cell.length_c   1.000
_cell.angle_alpha   90.00
_cell.angle_beta   90.00
_cell.angle_gamma   90.00
#
_symmetry.space_group_name_H-M   'P 1'
#
loop_
_entity.id
_entity.type
_entity.pdbx_description
1 polymer ?
#
loop_
_entity_poly.entity_id
_entity_poly.type
_entity_poly.pdbx_seq_one_letter_code
_entity_poly.pdbx_strand_id
1 'polypeptide(L)'
;MSPRESGETLVVRRVIPVPRERVFAAWLDPKSLGQWMRPGGMTDATAEVDPKVGGRFRIVMIEGPKRYEHRGEYLVIEPPDRLEFTWISEATDHRATVVAIEFLERDAGTELVLTHRRLPASQVDSHRAGWTDIMKKLELLSGSDPGSS
;
A
#
# COMPACT_ATOMS: atom_id res chain seq x y z
N MET A 1 -24.69 18.14 12.07
CA MET A 1 -23.44 17.74 11.48
C MET A 1 -23.59 16.43 10.75
N SER A 2 -23.14 16.39 9.58
CA SER A 2 -23.28 15.18 8.81
C SER A 2 -21.92 14.49 8.73
N PRO A 3 -21.81 13.36 9.32
CA PRO A 3 -20.56 12.63 9.30
C PRO A 3 -20.44 11.89 7.97
N ARG A 4 -20.08 12.61 6.99
CA ARG A 4 -19.89 12.01 5.71
C ARG A 4 -19.06 10.79 5.76
N GLU A 5 -17.93 10.91 6.40
CA GLU A 5 -17.06 9.78 6.59
C GLU A 5 -16.85 9.58 8.07
N SER A 6 -17.09 8.40 8.54
CA SER A 6 -16.68 8.06 9.89
C SER A 6 -15.23 7.62 9.79
N GLY A 7 -14.39 8.22 10.61
CA GLY A 7 -12.99 7.86 10.63
C GLY A 7 -12.10 9.00 10.20
N GLU A 8 -10.81 8.73 10.27
CA GLU A 8 -9.76 9.72 10.05
C GLU A 8 -9.08 9.51 8.73
N THR A 9 -8.37 10.55 8.28
CA THR A 9 -7.59 10.49 7.05
C THR A 9 -6.12 10.63 7.38
N LEU A 10 -5.33 9.76 6.79
CA LEU A 10 -3.88 9.72 6.95
C LEU A 10 -3.25 9.95 5.59
N VAL A 11 -2.21 10.80 5.54
CA VAL A 11 -1.46 11.01 4.30
C VAL A 11 0.01 10.71 4.55
N VAL A 12 0.60 9.90 3.68
CA VAL A 12 2.02 9.55 3.74
C VAL A 12 2.63 9.81 2.36
N ARG A 13 3.78 10.49 2.32
CA ARG A 13 4.47 10.81 1.08
C ARG A 13 5.89 10.29 1.10
N ARG A 14 6.40 9.89 -0.07
CA ARG A 14 7.80 9.49 -0.19
C ARG A 14 8.24 9.53 -1.64
N VAL A 15 9.46 10.00 -1.88
CA VAL A 15 10.06 9.97 -3.22
C VAL A 15 10.87 8.70 -3.37
N ILE A 16 10.60 7.97 -4.46
CA ILE A 16 11.30 6.73 -4.77
C ILE A 16 12.03 6.95 -6.08
N PRO A 17 13.35 6.69 -6.14
CA PRO A 17 14.16 7.01 -7.33
C PRO A 17 14.00 5.98 -8.44
N VAL A 18 12.76 5.77 -8.89
CA VAL A 18 12.40 4.79 -9.90
C VAL A 18 11.25 5.37 -10.73
N PRO A 19 11.22 5.12 -12.04
CA PRO A 19 10.14 5.64 -12.89
C PRO A 19 8.76 5.16 -12.45
N ARG A 20 7.75 6.00 -12.71
CA ARG A 20 6.37 5.72 -12.28
C ARG A 20 5.86 4.37 -12.75
N GLU A 21 6.17 4.02 -13.97
CA GLU A 21 5.66 2.77 -14.55
C GLU A 21 6.10 1.57 -13.73
N ARG A 22 7.34 1.58 -13.28
CA ARG A 22 7.88 0.48 -12.49
C ARG A 22 7.32 0.47 -11.08
N VAL A 23 7.21 1.66 -10.48
CA VAL A 23 6.65 1.75 -9.13
C VAL A 23 5.18 1.32 -9.14
N PHE A 24 4.43 1.79 -10.13
CA PHE A 24 3.02 1.41 -10.27
C PHE A 24 2.87 -0.11 -10.41
N ALA A 25 3.68 -0.69 -11.30
CA ALA A 25 3.60 -2.14 -11.53
C ALA A 25 3.91 -2.94 -10.27
N ALA A 26 4.81 -2.43 -9.42
CA ALA A 26 5.18 -3.12 -8.19
C ALA A 26 3.99 -3.28 -7.24
N TRP A 27 3.05 -2.34 -7.27
CA TRP A 27 1.87 -2.40 -6.41
C TRP A 27 0.84 -3.43 -6.87
N LEU A 28 0.95 -3.92 -8.10
CA LEU A 28 -0.01 -4.88 -8.65
C LEU A 28 0.61 -6.26 -8.89
N ASP A 29 1.87 -6.45 -8.56
CA ASP A 29 2.57 -7.70 -8.76
C ASP A 29 2.65 -8.48 -7.44
N PRO A 30 2.02 -9.66 -7.35
CA PRO A 30 2.02 -10.41 -6.09
C PRO A 30 3.42 -10.77 -5.59
N LYS A 31 4.35 -11.09 -6.47
CA LYS A 31 5.72 -11.38 -6.04
C LYS A 31 6.37 -10.16 -5.44
N SER A 32 6.19 -9.01 -6.07
CA SER A 32 6.73 -7.75 -5.58
C SER A 32 6.15 -7.43 -4.21
N LEU A 33 4.82 -7.48 -4.10
CA LEU A 33 4.15 -7.19 -2.84
C LEU A 33 4.67 -8.07 -1.70
N GLY A 34 4.92 -9.34 -1.98
CA GLY A 34 5.46 -10.26 -0.98
C GLY A 34 6.82 -9.86 -0.45
N GLN A 35 7.55 -9.02 -1.18
CA GLN A 35 8.89 -8.61 -0.79
C GLN A 35 8.91 -7.36 0.08
N TRP A 36 8.01 -6.42 -0.16
CA TRP A 36 8.09 -5.13 0.55
C TRP A 36 6.85 -4.78 1.37
N MET A 37 5.75 -5.52 1.23
CA MET A 37 4.56 -5.26 2.02
C MET A 37 4.72 -5.92 3.40
N ARG A 38 5.75 -5.51 4.11
CA ARG A 38 6.14 -6.09 5.38
C ARG A 38 6.48 -4.98 6.39
N PRO A 39 5.46 -4.32 6.98
CA PRO A 39 5.75 -3.26 7.95
C PRO A 39 6.31 -3.82 9.24
N GLY A 40 7.15 -3.02 9.90
CA GLY A 40 7.67 -3.36 11.22
C GLY A 40 8.48 -4.64 11.23
N GLY A 41 8.15 -5.52 12.16
CA GLY A 41 8.88 -6.77 12.35
C GLY A 41 8.40 -7.93 11.51
N MET A 42 7.58 -7.69 10.52
CA MET A 42 7.11 -8.76 9.64
C MET A 42 8.27 -9.41 8.92
N THR A 43 8.30 -10.74 8.94
CA THR A 43 9.40 -11.51 8.35
C THR A 43 9.04 -12.04 6.97
N ASP A 44 7.77 -12.04 6.60
CA ASP A 44 7.33 -12.56 5.31
C ASP A 44 5.98 -11.95 4.95
N ALA A 45 5.60 -12.09 3.70
CA ALA A 45 4.28 -11.71 3.24
C ALA A 45 3.95 -12.50 2.00
N THR A 46 2.67 -12.82 1.83
CA THR A 46 2.17 -13.43 0.60
C THR A 46 1.06 -12.57 0.05
N ALA A 47 0.87 -12.60 -1.26
CA ALA A 47 -0.13 -11.77 -1.90
C ALA A 47 -0.80 -12.53 -3.04
N GLU A 48 -2.10 -12.34 -3.15
CA GLU A 48 -2.90 -12.79 -4.28
C GLU A 48 -3.59 -11.56 -4.85
N VAL A 49 -3.54 -11.38 -6.15
CA VAL A 49 -3.98 -10.15 -6.78
C VAL A 49 -4.74 -10.45 -8.07
N ASP A 50 -5.91 -9.83 -8.21
CA ASP A 50 -6.64 -9.81 -9.48
C ASP A 50 -6.63 -8.34 -9.94
N PRO A 51 -5.65 -7.93 -10.75
CA PRO A 51 -5.35 -6.50 -10.98
C PRO A 51 -6.26 -5.85 -12.01
N LYS A 52 -7.53 -5.76 -11.68
CA LYS A 52 -8.51 -5.06 -12.51
C LYS A 52 -9.53 -4.40 -11.60
N VAL A 53 -10.19 -3.37 -12.10
CA VAL A 53 -11.25 -2.71 -11.33
C VAL A 53 -12.33 -3.75 -11.02
N GLY A 54 -12.71 -3.81 -9.75
CA GLY A 54 -13.64 -4.83 -9.26
C GLY A 54 -12.96 -6.12 -8.87
N GLY A 55 -11.68 -6.30 -9.23
CA GLY A 55 -10.91 -7.45 -8.80
C GLY A 55 -10.51 -7.32 -7.33
N ARG A 56 -10.16 -8.44 -6.72
CA ARG A 56 -9.85 -8.47 -5.29
C ARG A 56 -8.41 -8.87 -5.05
N PHE A 57 -7.92 -8.49 -3.87
CA PHE A 57 -6.60 -8.90 -3.45
C PHE A 57 -6.63 -9.39 -2.02
N ARG A 58 -5.62 -10.17 -1.66
CA ARG A 58 -5.44 -10.66 -0.30
C ARG A 58 -3.94 -10.65 -0.02
N ILE A 59 -3.57 -9.98 1.04
CA ILE A 59 -2.17 -9.91 1.48
C ILE A 59 -2.12 -10.43 2.90
N VAL A 60 -1.26 -11.42 3.15
CA VAL A 60 -1.05 -11.94 4.49
C VAL A 60 0.36 -11.58 4.92
N MET A 61 0.45 -10.78 5.96
CA MET A 61 1.73 -10.40 6.57
C MET A 61 2.02 -11.36 7.70
N ILE A 62 3.27 -11.80 7.80
CA ILE A 62 3.65 -12.88 8.69
C ILE A 62 4.75 -12.41 9.63
N GLU A 63 4.53 -12.61 10.93
CA GLU A 63 5.51 -12.32 11.96
C GLU A 63 5.58 -13.54 12.87
N GLY A 64 6.59 -14.38 12.66
CA GLY A 64 6.71 -15.61 13.41
C GLY A 64 5.47 -16.49 13.20
N PRO A 65 4.80 -16.92 14.25
CA PRO A 65 3.59 -17.74 14.11
C PRO A 65 2.34 -16.91 13.82
N LYS A 66 2.44 -15.59 13.83
CA LYS A 66 1.28 -14.72 13.64
C LYS A 66 1.08 -14.37 12.19
N ARG A 67 -0.17 -14.32 11.77
CA ARG A 67 -0.56 -13.97 10.42
C ARG A 67 -1.61 -12.85 10.48
N TYR A 68 -1.42 -11.84 9.63
CA TYR A 68 -2.30 -10.68 9.59
C TYR A 68 -2.86 -10.55 8.18
N GLU A 69 -4.13 -10.89 8.01
CA GLU A 69 -4.76 -10.85 6.71
C GLU A 69 -5.29 -9.45 6.39
N HIS A 70 -4.97 -9.01 5.18
CA HIS A 70 -5.49 -7.75 4.62
C HIS A 70 -6.12 -8.08 3.29
N ARG A 71 -7.29 -7.54 3.03
CA ARG A 71 -7.98 -7.81 1.78
C ARG A 71 -8.67 -6.55 1.29
N GLY A 72 -9.03 -6.55 0.02
CA GLY A 72 -9.71 -5.41 -0.56
C GLY A 72 -10.12 -5.64 -1.99
N GLU A 73 -10.65 -4.58 -2.56
CA GLU A 73 -11.11 -4.58 -3.95
C GLU A 73 -10.55 -3.35 -4.63
N TYR A 74 -10.12 -3.49 -5.87
CA TYR A 74 -9.61 -2.36 -6.63
C TYR A 74 -10.76 -1.50 -7.13
N LEU A 75 -10.68 -0.21 -6.83
CA LEU A 75 -11.70 0.77 -7.22
C LEU A 75 -11.26 1.58 -8.42
N VAL A 76 -9.96 1.91 -8.52
CA VAL A 76 -9.39 2.68 -9.61
C VAL A 76 -8.03 2.09 -9.95
N ILE A 77 -7.80 1.85 -11.24
CA ILE A 77 -6.48 1.44 -11.75
C ILE A 77 -6.23 2.27 -12.99
N GLU A 78 -5.40 3.30 -12.85
CA GLU A 78 -5.08 4.23 -13.94
C GLU A 78 -3.57 4.34 -14.08
N PRO A 79 -2.93 3.38 -14.77
CA PRO A 79 -1.47 3.37 -14.89
C PRO A 79 -0.98 4.55 -15.73
N PRO A 80 0.11 5.15 -15.36
CA PRO A 80 0.88 4.96 -14.13
C PRO A 80 0.56 5.99 -13.07
N ASP A 81 -0.64 6.58 -13.10
CA ASP A 81 -0.98 7.79 -12.33
C ASP A 81 -1.63 7.52 -10.99
N ARG A 82 -2.56 6.56 -10.93
CA ARG A 82 -3.42 6.48 -9.75
C ARG A 82 -3.92 5.05 -9.51
N LEU A 83 -3.99 4.69 -8.24
CA LEU A 83 -4.48 3.40 -7.79
C LEU A 83 -5.33 3.63 -6.54
N GLU A 84 -6.55 3.07 -6.50
CA GLU A 84 -7.36 3.10 -5.30
C GLU A 84 -7.90 1.71 -5.01
N PHE A 85 -7.95 1.38 -3.73
CA PHE A 85 -8.50 0.10 -3.32
C PHE A 85 -9.04 0.21 -1.89
N THR A 86 -9.93 -0.70 -1.54
CA THR A 86 -10.37 -0.82 -0.16
C THR A 86 -9.31 -1.59 0.62
N TRP A 87 -9.28 -1.37 1.93
CA TRP A 87 -8.29 -1.99 2.82
C TRP A 87 -9.01 -2.44 4.07
N ILE A 88 -9.09 -3.74 4.26
CA ILE A 88 -9.87 -4.36 5.32
C ILE A 88 -8.98 -5.31 6.10
N SER A 89 -8.93 -5.15 7.42
CA SER A 89 -8.15 -6.03 8.27
C SER A 89 -8.72 -5.99 9.68
N GLU A 90 -8.13 -6.78 10.55
CA GLU A 90 -8.49 -6.75 11.96
C GLU A 90 -8.26 -5.34 12.54
N ALA A 91 -7.19 -4.69 12.10
CA ALA A 91 -6.86 -3.35 12.59
C ALA A 91 -7.88 -2.29 12.17
N THR A 92 -8.71 -2.57 11.18
CA THR A 92 -9.79 -1.66 10.78
C THR A 92 -11.15 -2.15 11.27
N ASP A 93 -11.16 -3.08 12.24
CA ASP A 93 -12.37 -3.72 12.75
C ASP A 93 -13.15 -4.40 11.63
N HIS A 94 -12.42 -4.91 10.63
CA HIS A 94 -13.00 -5.55 9.44
C HIS A 94 -13.93 -4.64 8.66
N ARG A 95 -13.74 -3.32 8.80
CA ARG A 95 -14.48 -2.35 8.01
C ARG A 95 -13.67 -1.95 6.80
N ALA A 96 -14.36 -1.63 5.71
CA ALA A 96 -13.71 -1.15 4.52
C ALA A 96 -13.19 0.26 4.73
N THR A 97 -11.88 0.42 4.66
CA THR A 97 -11.24 1.72 4.57
C THR A 97 -10.78 1.89 3.13
N VAL A 98 -10.34 3.08 2.75
CA VAL A 98 -9.96 3.34 1.37
C VAL A 98 -8.55 3.89 1.30
N VAL A 99 -7.73 3.26 0.45
CA VAL A 99 -6.36 3.71 0.20
C VAL A 99 -6.31 4.21 -1.24
N ALA A 100 -5.85 5.45 -1.42
CA ALA A 100 -5.64 6.04 -2.73
C ALA A 100 -4.18 6.41 -2.84
N ILE A 101 -3.55 6.06 -3.96
CA ILE A 101 -2.15 6.36 -4.19
C ILE A 101 -2.03 7.11 -5.49
N GLU A 102 -1.37 8.28 -5.44
CA GLU A 102 -1.00 9.04 -6.62
C GLU A 102 0.48 8.84 -6.86
N PHE A 103 0.84 8.63 -8.12
CA PHE A 103 2.22 8.40 -8.53
C PHE A 103 2.64 9.61 -9.35
N LEU A 104 3.31 10.56 -8.71
CA LEU A 104 3.66 11.84 -9.34
C LEU A 104 5.08 11.78 -9.88
N GLU A 105 5.25 12.21 -11.13
CA GLU A 105 6.57 12.22 -11.73
C GLU A 105 7.41 13.33 -11.11
N ARG A 106 8.64 13.00 -10.75
CA ARG A 106 9.62 13.94 -10.22
C ARG A 106 10.96 13.70 -10.91
N ASP A 107 11.84 14.68 -10.89
CA ASP A 107 13.14 14.55 -11.53
C ASP A 107 13.89 13.33 -11.04
N ALA A 108 13.80 13.05 -9.74
CA ALA A 108 14.52 11.94 -9.12
C ALA A 108 13.74 10.63 -9.16
N GLY A 109 12.60 10.58 -9.85
CA GLY A 109 11.81 9.37 -9.91
C GLY A 109 10.32 9.63 -9.70
N THR A 110 9.76 9.04 -8.64
CA THR A 110 8.32 9.08 -8.39
C THR A 110 8.05 9.52 -6.96
N GLU A 111 7.15 10.49 -6.80
CA GLU A 111 6.63 10.79 -5.47
C GLU A 111 5.32 10.03 -5.28
N LEU A 112 5.30 9.14 -4.30
CA LEU A 112 4.08 8.46 -3.89
C LEU A 112 3.36 9.34 -2.88
N VAL A 113 2.07 9.58 -3.12
CA VAL A 113 1.21 10.24 -2.16
C VAL A 113 0.10 9.25 -1.82
N LEU A 114 0.18 8.67 -0.64
CA LEU A 114 -0.79 7.68 -0.19
C LEU A 114 -1.74 8.33 0.80
N THR A 115 -3.03 8.24 0.51
CA THR A 115 -4.09 8.74 1.37
C THR A 115 -4.93 7.56 1.84
N HIS A 116 -5.02 7.37 3.14
CA HIS A 116 -5.79 6.28 3.73
C HIS A 116 -6.94 6.90 4.51
N ARG A 117 -8.17 6.67 4.06
CA ARG A 117 -9.36 7.29 4.63
C ARG A 117 -10.19 6.29 5.41
N ARG A 118 -11.03 6.81 6.30
CA ARG A 118 -11.98 6.03 7.12
C ARG A 118 -11.29 5.15 8.15
N LEU A 119 -10.10 5.57 8.59
CA LEU A 119 -9.40 4.83 9.62
C LEU A 119 -10.01 5.10 10.98
N PRO A 120 -10.11 4.08 11.84
CA PRO A 120 -10.41 4.34 13.25
C PRO A 120 -9.34 5.26 13.82
N ALA A 121 -9.76 6.22 14.65
CA ALA A 121 -8.81 7.19 15.20
C ALA A 121 -7.65 6.52 15.93
N SER A 122 -7.92 5.42 16.60
CA SER A 122 -6.90 4.68 17.34
C SER A 122 -5.87 4.00 16.44
N GLN A 123 -6.13 3.93 15.13
CA GLN A 123 -5.25 3.23 14.20
C GLN A 123 -4.44 4.15 13.30
N VAL A 124 -4.63 5.47 13.44
CA VAL A 124 -3.95 6.42 12.55
C VAL A 124 -2.43 6.33 12.70
N ASP A 125 -1.95 6.39 13.95
CA ASP A 125 -0.50 6.39 14.17
C ASP A 125 0.15 5.09 13.74
N SER A 126 -0.49 3.96 14.02
CA SER A 126 0.09 2.66 13.66
C SER A 126 0.10 2.48 12.14
N HIS A 127 -0.94 2.95 11.45
CA HIS A 127 -0.95 2.87 9.99
C HIS A 127 0.03 3.84 9.35
N ARG A 128 0.22 5.03 9.96
CA ARG A 128 1.25 5.95 9.47
C ARG A 128 2.62 5.30 9.53
N ALA A 129 2.94 4.69 10.66
CA ALA A 129 4.22 4.01 10.82
C ALA A 129 4.34 2.84 9.84
N GLY A 130 3.26 2.07 9.68
CA GLY A 130 3.25 0.93 8.79
C GLY A 130 3.46 1.32 7.33
N TRP A 131 2.70 2.29 6.85
CA TRP A 131 2.85 2.73 5.46
C TRP A 131 4.20 3.36 5.20
N THR A 132 4.71 4.14 6.15
CA THR A 132 6.05 4.73 6.03
C THR A 132 7.10 3.64 5.89
N ASP A 133 7.01 2.61 6.71
CA ASP A 133 7.96 1.51 6.69
C ASP A 133 7.85 0.70 5.40
N ILE A 134 6.64 0.46 4.93
CA ILE A 134 6.39 -0.23 3.67
C ILE A 134 7.03 0.53 2.52
N MET A 135 6.84 1.85 2.48
CA MET A 135 7.43 2.67 1.42
C MET A 135 8.96 2.69 1.47
N LYS A 136 9.53 2.65 2.68
CA LYS A 136 10.98 2.54 2.82
C LYS A 136 11.49 1.24 2.21
N LYS A 137 10.80 0.15 2.46
CA LYS A 137 11.19 -1.14 1.93
C LYS A 137 11.05 -1.18 0.43
N LEU A 138 9.97 -0.61 -0.10
CA LEU A 138 9.79 -0.49 -1.53
C LEU A 138 10.93 0.30 -2.16
N GLU A 139 11.31 1.40 -1.55
CA GLU A 139 12.41 2.22 -2.04
C GLU A 139 13.72 1.45 -2.05
N LEU A 140 14.02 0.73 -0.97
CA LEU A 140 15.26 -0.03 -0.86
C LEU A 140 15.35 -1.11 -1.93
N LEU A 141 14.27 -1.85 -2.14
CA LEU A 141 14.26 -2.91 -3.14
C LEU A 141 14.34 -2.36 -4.55
N SER A 142 13.65 -1.27 -4.82
CA SER A 142 13.63 -0.66 -6.14
C SER A 142 14.97 -0.03 -6.47
N GLY A 143 15.55 0.68 -5.49
CA GLY A 143 16.81 1.38 -5.71
C GLY A 143 18.00 0.47 -5.81
N SER A 144 17.90 -0.75 -5.27
CA SER A 144 19.00 -1.69 -5.28
C SER A 144 18.85 -2.74 -6.37
N ASP A 145 17.92 -2.56 -7.27
CA ASP A 145 17.60 -3.54 -8.29
C ASP A 145 18.79 -3.76 -9.21
N PRO A 146 19.45 -4.90 -9.13
CA PRO A 146 20.60 -5.17 -9.99
C PRO A 146 20.17 -5.51 -11.40
N GLY A 147 18.90 -5.85 -11.58
CA GLY A 147 18.39 -6.07 -12.91
C GLY A 147 18.48 -4.81 -13.73
N SER A 148 18.57 -3.70 -13.04
CA SER A 148 18.80 -2.44 -13.70
C SER A 148 20.23 -2.34 -14.16
N SER A 149 21.05 -3.17 -13.68
CA SER A 149 22.45 -3.17 -14.08
C SER A 149 22.67 -4.09 -15.25
#